data_6e4a0b63f9ddbe0c78cd44fb089c6676
#
_entry.id   6e4a0b63f9ddbe0c78cd44fb089c6676
#
_cell.length_a   1.000
_cell.length_b   1.000
_cell.length_c   1.000
_cell.angle_alpha   90.00
_cell.angle_beta   90.00
_cell.angle_gamma   90.00
#
_symmetry.space_group_name_H-M   'P 1'
#
loop_
_entity.id
_entity.type
_entity.pdbx_description
1 polymer ?
#
loop_
_entity_poly.entity_id
_entity_poly.type
_entity_poly.pdbx_seq_one_letter_code
_entity_poly.pdbx_strand_id
1 'polypeptide(L)'
;MPTDKHAALIKALAKADLDGSDLAVANVMKRFVQRPPASDPIPDAISCFDEPTLPGILRALDADGSEWALKQAKSIRRKSPLAMAVTLEALRRGSKLRFREAMQRELDTSLGYLKTQDFYEGIRAQLIDKDRNPKWSHELGEVTQAQISRVLSRHAIKPLEFLS
;
A
#
# COMPACT_ATOMS: atom_id res chain seq x y z
N MET A 1 -1.21 4.86 20.23
CA MET A 1 -1.79 5.70 21.30
C MET A 1 -3.28 5.80 21.05
N PRO A 2 -4.15 5.61 22.06
CA PRO A 2 -5.60 5.76 21.93
C PRO A 2 -6.00 7.17 21.49
N THR A 3 -7.04 7.29 20.69
CA THR A 3 -7.49 8.57 20.09
C THR A 3 -7.98 9.57 21.14
N ASP A 4 -8.54 9.09 22.24
CA ASP A 4 -9.00 9.91 23.38
C ASP A 4 -7.86 10.65 24.11
N LYS A 5 -6.62 10.20 23.95
CA LYS A 5 -5.42 10.81 24.55
C LYS A 5 -4.74 11.87 23.66
N HIS A 6 -5.16 12.04 22.42
CA HIS A 6 -4.51 12.98 21.49
C HIS A 6 -4.54 14.43 22.01
N ALA A 7 -5.70 14.90 22.46
CA ALA A 7 -5.82 16.26 22.99
C ALA A 7 -4.96 16.51 24.22
N ALA A 8 -4.85 15.52 25.11
CA ALA A 8 -4.00 15.60 26.29
C ALA A 8 -2.51 15.59 25.92
N LEU A 9 -2.10 14.79 24.94
CA LEU A 9 -0.73 14.80 24.42
C LEU A 9 -0.37 16.17 23.82
N ILE A 10 -1.22 16.74 22.98
CA ILE A 10 -0.97 18.06 22.36
C ILE A 10 -0.79 19.12 23.45
N LYS A 11 -1.65 19.12 24.48
CA LYS A 11 -1.51 20.04 25.61
C LYS A 11 -0.23 19.82 26.41
N ALA A 12 0.20 18.57 26.58
CA ALA A 12 1.43 18.24 27.31
C ALA A 12 2.68 18.68 26.52
N LEU A 13 2.69 18.49 25.20
CA LEU A 13 3.77 18.97 24.33
C LEU A 13 3.83 20.51 24.29
N ALA A 14 2.69 21.17 24.20
CA ALA A 14 2.64 22.64 24.21
C ALA A 14 3.10 23.29 25.54
N LYS A 15 3.02 22.56 26.65
CA LYS A 15 3.47 23.02 27.98
C LYS A 15 4.88 22.57 28.34
N ALA A 16 5.43 21.61 27.64
CA ALA A 16 6.77 21.10 27.91
C ALA A 16 7.81 22.11 27.44
N ASP A 17 8.84 22.28 28.27
CA ASP A 17 10.05 22.99 27.85
C ASP A 17 10.83 22.04 26.92
N LEU A 18 10.66 22.24 25.62
CA LEU A 18 11.30 21.42 24.59
C LEU A 18 12.55 22.19 24.13
N ASP A 19 13.71 21.64 24.47
CA ASP A 19 15.02 22.17 24.05
C ASP A 19 15.36 21.95 22.58
N GLY A 20 14.37 21.51 21.78
CA GLY A 20 14.53 21.14 20.36
C GLY A 20 15.10 19.76 20.15
N SER A 21 15.38 18.97 21.20
CA SER A 21 15.88 17.62 21.10
C SER A 21 14.75 16.60 20.92
N ASP A 22 15.01 15.55 20.13
CA ASP A 22 14.11 14.40 19.99
C ASP A 22 13.86 13.70 21.33
N LEU A 23 14.82 13.79 22.25
CA LEU A 23 14.74 13.18 23.57
C LEU A 23 13.70 13.86 24.46
N ALA A 24 13.61 15.19 24.43
CA ALA A 24 12.60 15.95 25.18
C ALA A 24 11.19 15.59 24.72
N VAL A 25 10.96 15.55 23.42
CA VAL A 25 9.70 15.11 22.81
C VAL A 25 9.37 13.66 23.18
N ALA A 26 10.33 12.75 23.05
CA ALA A 26 10.17 11.34 23.40
C ALA A 26 9.78 11.12 24.86
N ASN A 27 10.34 11.90 25.78
CA ASN A 27 10.01 11.84 27.22
C ASN A 27 8.58 12.27 27.52
N VAL A 28 8.06 13.27 26.84
CA VAL A 28 6.64 13.65 26.95
C VAL A 28 5.76 12.53 26.36
N MET A 29 6.08 12.03 25.17
CA MET A 29 5.31 10.99 24.49
C MET A 29 5.22 9.69 25.28
N LYS A 30 6.27 9.28 26.00
CA LYS A 30 6.29 8.04 26.82
C LYS A 30 5.12 7.95 27.81
N ARG A 31 4.61 9.07 28.28
CA ARG A 31 3.46 9.11 29.24
C ARG A 31 2.14 8.71 28.57
N PHE A 32 2.06 8.82 27.25
CA PHE A 32 0.86 8.59 26.46
C PHE A 32 0.93 7.32 25.61
N VAL A 33 2.14 6.74 25.49
CA VAL A 33 2.33 5.47 24.78
C VAL A 33 1.68 4.35 25.58
N GLN A 34 0.79 3.63 24.95
CA GLN A 34 0.27 2.36 25.45
C GLN A 34 0.72 1.26 24.48
N ARG A 35 1.03 0.09 25.03
CA ARG A 35 1.24 -1.09 24.20
C ARG A 35 -0.05 -1.31 23.39
N PRO A 36 0.02 -1.39 22.05
CA PRO A 36 -1.16 -1.73 21.29
C PRO A 36 -1.73 -3.05 21.81
N PRO A 37 -3.06 -3.25 21.75
CA PRO A 37 -3.62 -4.56 22.00
C PRO A 37 -2.89 -5.58 21.13
N ALA A 38 -2.76 -6.80 21.61
CA ALA A 38 -2.19 -7.87 20.78
C ALA A 38 -2.94 -7.85 19.45
N SER A 39 -2.19 -7.68 18.35
CA SER A 39 -2.79 -7.85 17.03
C SER A 39 -3.26 -9.29 16.91
N ASP A 40 -4.34 -9.49 16.18
CA ASP A 40 -4.70 -10.85 15.77
C ASP A 40 -3.45 -11.53 15.16
N PRO A 41 -3.22 -12.79 15.47
CA PRO A 41 -2.08 -13.51 14.91
C PRO A 41 -2.13 -13.42 13.37
N ILE A 42 -0.98 -13.13 12.77
CA ILE A 42 -0.87 -13.17 11.31
C ILE A 42 -1.17 -14.60 10.88
N PRO A 43 -2.15 -14.83 9.98
CA PRO A 43 -2.46 -16.18 9.52
C PRO A 43 -1.26 -16.83 8.86
N ASP A 44 -1.07 -18.15 9.04
CA ASP A 44 0.01 -18.91 8.40
C ASP A 44 -0.05 -18.79 6.88
N ALA A 45 -1.25 -18.67 6.32
CA ALA A 45 -1.50 -18.42 4.90
C ALA A 45 -0.85 -17.14 4.35
N ILE A 46 -0.29 -16.25 5.19
CA ILE A 46 0.46 -15.06 4.71
C ILE A 46 1.65 -15.47 3.85
N SER A 47 2.25 -16.65 4.08
CA SER A 47 3.34 -17.19 3.28
C SER A 47 2.97 -17.44 1.80
N CYS A 48 1.68 -17.53 1.47
CA CYS A 48 1.22 -17.58 0.08
C CYS A 48 1.65 -16.35 -0.74
N PHE A 49 1.89 -15.22 -0.08
CA PHE A 49 2.35 -13.98 -0.73
C PHE A 49 3.86 -13.95 -1.02
N ASP A 50 4.61 -14.96 -0.59
CA ASP A 50 6.04 -15.11 -0.92
C ASP A 50 6.22 -15.62 -2.37
N GLU A 51 5.17 -16.14 -2.99
CA GLU A 51 5.18 -16.60 -4.38
C GLU A 51 5.61 -15.48 -5.35
N PRO A 52 6.45 -15.79 -6.35
CA PRO A 52 7.07 -14.77 -7.20
C PRO A 52 6.11 -14.07 -8.16
N THR A 53 4.94 -14.62 -8.42
CA THR A 53 3.99 -14.09 -9.40
C THR A 53 2.58 -14.01 -8.83
N LEU A 54 1.78 -13.08 -9.35
CA LEU A 54 0.37 -12.97 -8.97
C LEU A 54 -0.41 -14.27 -9.20
N PRO A 55 -0.27 -14.97 -10.34
CA PRO A 55 -0.87 -16.29 -10.51
C PRO A 55 -0.36 -17.34 -9.51
N GLY A 56 0.91 -17.28 -9.10
CA GLY A 56 1.48 -18.11 -8.06
C GLY A 56 0.80 -17.88 -6.71
N ILE A 57 0.70 -16.63 -6.29
CA ILE A 57 0.00 -16.22 -5.06
C ILE A 57 -1.44 -16.76 -5.05
N LEU A 58 -2.17 -16.59 -6.14
CA LEU A 58 -3.56 -17.06 -6.22
C LEU A 58 -3.66 -18.59 -6.11
N ARG A 59 -2.76 -19.34 -6.78
CA ARG A 59 -2.73 -20.81 -6.63
C ARG A 59 -2.41 -21.24 -5.21
N ALA A 60 -1.44 -20.57 -4.56
CA ALA A 60 -1.08 -20.87 -3.18
C ALA A 60 -2.23 -20.60 -2.21
N LEU A 61 -2.95 -19.46 -2.38
CA LEU A 61 -4.12 -19.14 -1.58
C LEU A 61 -5.28 -20.13 -1.78
N ASP A 62 -5.50 -20.58 -3.02
CA ASP A 62 -6.53 -21.59 -3.31
C ASP A 62 -6.15 -22.95 -2.71
N ALA A 63 -4.88 -23.31 -2.76
CA ALA A 63 -4.37 -24.58 -2.20
C ALA A 63 -4.41 -24.60 -0.67
N ASP A 64 -4.13 -23.47 -0.01
CA ASP A 64 -4.27 -23.32 1.44
C ASP A 64 -5.71 -23.60 1.89
N GLY A 65 -6.70 -23.06 1.17
CA GLY A 65 -8.12 -23.36 1.36
C GLY A 65 -8.74 -22.81 2.65
N SER A 66 -7.97 -22.15 3.54
CA SER A 66 -8.53 -21.51 4.73
C SER A 66 -9.51 -20.39 4.34
N GLU A 67 -10.44 -20.09 5.22
CA GLU A 67 -11.42 -19.02 5.01
C GLU A 67 -10.71 -17.69 4.69
N TRP A 68 -9.65 -17.39 5.43
CA TRP A 68 -8.87 -16.18 5.20
C TRP A 68 -8.23 -16.18 3.80
N ALA A 69 -7.56 -17.28 3.41
CA ALA A 69 -6.89 -17.39 2.11
C ALA A 69 -7.88 -17.26 0.94
N LEU A 70 -9.01 -17.96 1.02
CA LEU A 70 -10.06 -17.87 -0.01
C LEU A 70 -10.67 -16.47 -0.11
N LYS A 71 -10.83 -15.78 1.01
CA LYS A 71 -11.30 -14.38 1.05
C LYS A 71 -10.29 -13.46 0.35
N GLN A 72 -8.98 -13.63 0.59
CA GLN A 72 -7.94 -12.85 -0.09
C GLN A 72 -7.93 -13.16 -1.61
N ALA A 73 -7.95 -14.41 -2.00
CA ALA A 73 -7.99 -14.82 -3.40
C ALA A 73 -9.20 -14.20 -4.14
N LYS A 74 -10.38 -14.26 -3.54
CA LYS A 74 -11.61 -13.62 -4.07
C LYS A 74 -11.44 -12.10 -4.20
N SER A 75 -10.84 -11.45 -3.21
CA SER A 75 -10.60 -10.01 -3.24
C SER A 75 -9.65 -9.62 -4.39
N ILE A 76 -8.54 -10.35 -4.54
CA ILE A 76 -7.53 -10.11 -5.58
C ILE A 76 -8.14 -10.25 -6.98
N ARG A 77 -8.90 -11.32 -7.23
CA ARG A 77 -9.53 -11.59 -8.53
C ARG A 77 -10.50 -10.50 -9.01
N ARG A 78 -10.99 -9.68 -8.11
CA ARG A 78 -11.90 -8.55 -8.44
C ARG A 78 -11.15 -7.27 -8.80
N LYS A 79 -9.85 -7.22 -8.57
CA LYS A 79 -9.03 -6.02 -8.84
C LYS A 79 -8.47 -6.07 -10.26
N SER A 80 -8.05 -4.91 -10.76
CA SER A 80 -7.32 -4.85 -12.04
C SER A 80 -6.08 -5.74 -11.99
N PRO A 81 -5.95 -6.70 -12.90
CA PRO A 81 -4.75 -7.55 -12.99
C PRO A 81 -3.46 -6.73 -13.16
N LEU A 82 -3.50 -5.66 -13.97
CA LEU A 82 -2.38 -4.75 -14.14
C LEU A 82 -2.03 -4.06 -12.81
N ALA A 83 -3.04 -3.54 -12.10
CA ALA A 83 -2.81 -2.87 -10.83
C ALA A 83 -2.20 -3.82 -9.79
N MET A 84 -2.69 -5.05 -9.69
CA MET A 84 -2.17 -6.04 -8.74
C MET A 84 -0.72 -6.44 -9.06
N ALA A 85 -0.41 -6.66 -10.35
CA ALA A 85 0.95 -7.00 -10.79
C ALA A 85 1.95 -5.85 -10.54
N VAL A 86 1.54 -4.62 -10.82
CA VAL A 86 2.35 -3.41 -10.55
C VAL A 86 2.55 -3.23 -9.05
N THR A 87 1.51 -3.42 -8.24
CA THR A 87 1.62 -3.32 -6.77
C THR A 87 2.60 -4.34 -6.21
N LEU A 88 2.54 -5.59 -6.65
CA LEU A 88 3.45 -6.64 -6.22
C LEU A 88 4.91 -6.27 -6.52
N GLU A 89 5.18 -5.80 -7.74
CA GLU A 89 6.52 -5.38 -8.16
C GLU A 89 6.98 -4.11 -7.42
N ALA A 90 6.08 -3.14 -7.21
CA ALA A 90 6.39 -1.91 -6.48
C ALA A 90 6.77 -2.21 -5.02
N LEU A 91 6.04 -3.09 -4.33
CA LEU A 91 6.35 -3.51 -2.96
C LEU A 91 7.73 -4.18 -2.86
N ARG A 92 8.05 -5.08 -3.80
CA ARG A 92 9.35 -5.77 -3.84
C ARG A 92 10.52 -4.81 -4.05
N ARG A 93 10.35 -3.87 -4.97
CA ARG A 93 11.37 -2.82 -5.21
C ARG A 93 11.45 -1.87 -4.04
N GLY A 94 10.30 -1.50 -3.45
CA GLY A 94 10.18 -0.54 -2.35
C GLY A 94 10.89 -0.98 -1.07
N SER A 95 10.95 -2.29 -0.79
CA SER A 95 11.60 -2.84 0.41
C SER A 95 13.10 -2.48 0.55
N LYS A 96 13.74 -2.06 -0.54
CA LYS A 96 15.17 -1.69 -0.60
C LYS A 96 15.41 -0.19 -0.71
N LEU A 97 14.36 0.63 -0.74
CA LEU A 97 14.45 2.06 -0.96
C LEU A 97 14.47 2.83 0.37
N ARG A 98 15.17 3.96 0.38
CA ARG A 98 15.02 4.96 1.43
C ARG A 98 13.72 5.73 1.24
N PHE A 99 13.21 6.36 2.30
CA PHE A 99 11.92 7.04 2.28
C PHE A 99 11.76 8.02 1.10
N ARG A 100 12.73 8.90 0.86
CA ARG A 100 12.66 9.88 -0.24
C ARG A 100 12.59 9.22 -1.61
N GLU A 101 13.35 8.15 -1.81
CA GLU A 101 13.34 7.35 -3.05
C GLU A 101 12.00 6.63 -3.24
N ALA A 102 11.44 6.08 -2.15
CA ALA A 102 10.13 5.46 -2.16
C ALA A 102 9.05 6.47 -2.55
N MET A 103 9.03 7.67 -1.95
CA MET A 103 8.06 8.72 -2.28
C MET A 103 8.16 9.18 -3.75
N GLN A 104 9.38 9.29 -4.28
CA GLN A 104 9.56 9.58 -5.71
C GLN A 104 8.99 8.47 -6.59
N ARG A 105 9.20 7.20 -6.21
CA ARG A 105 8.63 6.05 -6.92
C ARG A 105 7.11 6.00 -6.85
N GLU A 106 6.53 6.32 -5.72
CA GLU A 106 5.08 6.42 -5.56
C GLU A 106 4.47 7.48 -6.49
N LEU A 107 5.11 8.66 -6.59
CA LEU A 107 4.69 9.69 -7.53
C LEU A 107 4.75 9.18 -8.98
N ASP A 108 5.89 8.60 -9.39
CA ASP A 108 6.06 8.08 -10.74
C ASP A 108 5.03 6.98 -11.05
N THR A 109 4.79 6.06 -10.12
CA THR A 109 3.80 4.99 -10.25
C THR A 109 2.38 5.56 -10.39
N SER A 110 2.03 6.56 -9.59
CA SER A 110 0.73 7.22 -9.65
C SER A 110 0.50 7.90 -11.00
N LEU A 111 1.51 8.63 -11.50
CA LEU A 111 1.48 9.26 -12.82
C LEU A 111 1.44 8.22 -13.95
N GLY A 112 2.07 7.06 -13.76
CA GLY A 112 2.00 5.92 -14.67
C GLY A 112 0.59 5.34 -14.75
N TYR A 113 -0.10 5.20 -13.62
CA TYR A 113 -1.49 4.73 -13.57
C TYR A 113 -2.46 5.66 -14.28
N LEU A 114 -2.29 6.98 -14.17
CA LEU A 114 -3.11 7.97 -14.88
C LEU A 114 -3.07 7.80 -16.41
N LYS A 115 -2.13 7.03 -16.94
CA LYS A 115 -2.02 6.73 -18.37
C LYS A 115 -2.63 5.38 -18.75
N THR A 116 -3.23 4.66 -17.79
CA THR A 116 -3.84 3.34 -18.03
C THR A 116 -5.35 3.45 -18.15
N GLN A 117 -5.94 2.62 -19.00
CA GLN A 117 -7.39 2.52 -19.11
C GLN A 117 -8.03 2.02 -17.81
N ASP A 118 -7.37 1.09 -17.10
CA ASP A 118 -7.88 0.51 -15.86
C ASP A 118 -8.08 1.55 -14.75
N PHE A 119 -7.29 2.62 -14.73
CA PHE A 119 -7.49 3.71 -13.78
C PHE A 119 -8.87 4.37 -13.98
N TYR A 120 -9.20 4.73 -15.21
CA TYR A 120 -10.46 5.39 -15.53
C TYR A 120 -11.65 4.43 -15.42
N GLU A 121 -11.48 3.17 -15.79
CA GLU A 121 -12.51 2.13 -15.63
C GLU A 121 -12.83 1.90 -14.15
N GLY A 122 -11.81 1.88 -13.30
CA GLY A 122 -12.02 1.79 -11.85
C GLY A 122 -12.83 2.97 -11.29
N ILE A 123 -12.54 4.19 -11.74
CA ILE A 123 -13.29 5.39 -11.38
C ILE A 123 -14.74 5.29 -11.90
N ARG A 124 -14.94 4.92 -13.18
CA ARG A 124 -16.27 4.74 -13.73
C ARG A 124 -17.10 3.77 -12.87
N ALA A 125 -16.57 2.58 -12.63
CA ALA A 125 -17.30 1.51 -11.94
C ALA A 125 -17.60 1.83 -10.47
N GLN A 126 -16.72 2.59 -9.80
CA GLN A 126 -16.86 2.84 -8.37
C GLN A 126 -17.52 4.18 -8.03
N LEU A 127 -17.29 5.22 -8.82
CA LEU A 127 -17.68 6.59 -8.48
C LEU A 127 -18.73 7.17 -9.42
N ILE A 128 -18.67 6.89 -10.72
CA ILE A 128 -19.56 7.46 -11.72
C ILE A 128 -20.83 6.60 -11.84
N ASP A 129 -20.71 5.41 -12.42
CA ASP A 129 -21.85 4.50 -12.65
C ASP A 129 -22.25 3.71 -11.40
N LYS A 130 -21.30 3.51 -10.48
CA LYS A 130 -21.48 2.77 -9.23
C LYS A 130 -21.99 1.34 -9.40
N ASP A 131 -21.79 0.78 -10.59
CA ASP A 131 -22.19 -0.60 -10.92
C ASP A 131 -21.30 -1.65 -10.24
N ARG A 132 -20.10 -1.24 -9.77
CA ARG A 132 -19.09 -2.09 -9.13
C ARG A 132 -18.67 -3.29 -10.00
N ASN A 133 -18.81 -3.15 -11.30
CA ASN A 133 -18.51 -4.17 -12.30
C ASN A 133 -17.49 -3.65 -13.32
N PRO A 134 -16.24 -3.41 -12.90
CA PRO A 134 -15.21 -2.91 -13.81
C PRO A 134 -14.83 -3.96 -14.85
N LYS A 135 -14.58 -3.48 -16.07
CA LYS A 135 -14.10 -4.27 -17.21
C LYS A 135 -12.63 -3.97 -17.41
N TRP A 136 -11.78 -4.77 -16.77
CA TRP A 136 -10.34 -4.58 -16.84
C TRP A 136 -9.77 -4.86 -18.22
N SER A 137 -8.69 -4.20 -18.59
CA SER A 137 -8.04 -4.33 -19.91
C SER A 137 -7.27 -5.64 -20.09
N HIS A 138 -7.04 -6.40 -19.03
CA HIS A 138 -6.25 -7.63 -19.05
C HIS A 138 -6.92 -8.70 -18.20
N GLU A 139 -6.74 -9.95 -18.60
CA GLU A 139 -7.05 -11.09 -17.75
C GLU A 139 -5.88 -11.42 -16.81
N LEU A 140 -6.19 -12.18 -15.76
CA LEU A 140 -5.17 -12.66 -14.83
C LEU A 140 -4.15 -13.55 -15.56
N GLY A 141 -2.87 -13.19 -15.47
CA GLY A 141 -1.79 -13.90 -16.15
C GLY A 141 -1.36 -13.34 -17.51
N GLU A 142 -2.14 -12.41 -18.09
CA GLU A 142 -1.79 -11.77 -19.37
C GLU A 142 -0.91 -10.53 -19.24
N VAL A 143 -0.79 -10.00 -18.03
CA VAL A 143 0.03 -8.81 -17.78
C VAL A 143 1.50 -9.12 -17.99
N THR A 144 2.12 -8.44 -18.94
CA THR A 144 3.53 -8.62 -19.29
C THR A 144 4.44 -7.75 -18.42
N GLN A 145 5.70 -8.17 -18.29
CA GLN A 145 6.72 -7.38 -17.60
C GLN A 145 6.94 -6.00 -18.23
N ALA A 146 6.76 -5.88 -19.55
CA ALA A 146 6.85 -4.60 -20.25
C ALA A 146 5.73 -3.64 -19.83
N GLN A 147 4.51 -4.12 -19.62
CA GLN A 147 3.39 -3.31 -19.13
C GLN A 147 3.61 -2.85 -17.69
N ILE A 148 4.07 -3.74 -16.81
CA ILE A 148 4.44 -3.40 -15.43
C ILE A 148 5.53 -2.32 -15.43
N SER A 149 6.60 -2.54 -16.19
CA SER A 149 7.72 -1.61 -16.28
C SER A 149 7.32 -0.24 -16.83
N ARG A 150 6.37 -0.20 -17.76
CA ARG A 150 5.83 1.05 -18.29
C ARG A 150 5.16 1.89 -17.21
N VAL A 151 4.36 1.28 -16.34
CA VAL A 151 3.70 1.99 -15.22
C VAL A 151 4.73 2.45 -14.18
N LEU A 152 5.71 1.61 -13.88
CA LEU A 152 6.76 1.89 -12.89
C LEU A 152 7.91 2.77 -13.41
N SER A 153 7.88 3.19 -14.67
CA SER A 153 8.93 4.04 -15.24
C SER A 153 8.84 5.46 -14.68
N ARG A 154 9.87 6.26 -14.92
CA ARG A 154 9.87 7.66 -14.51
C ARG A 154 8.87 8.45 -15.35
N HIS A 155 7.90 9.08 -14.70
CA HIS A 155 6.86 9.89 -15.31
C HIS A 155 6.87 11.34 -14.83
N ALA A 156 7.43 11.61 -13.66
CA ALA A 156 7.52 12.95 -13.12
C ALA A 156 8.51 13.80 -13.94
N ILE A 157 8.10 15.00 -14.33
CA ILE A 157 8.94 15.97 -15.05
C ILE A 157 10.05 16.48 -14.14
N LYS A 158 9.73 16.70 -12.86
CA LYS A 158 10.68 17.12 -11.83
C LYS A 158 10.70 16.14 -10.68
N PRO A 159 11.85 15.94 -10.01
CA PRO A 159 11.90 15.21 -8.75
C PRO A 159 11.04 15.88 -7.68
N LEU A 160 10.60 15.09 -6.70
CA LEU A 160 9.98 15.62 -5.49
C LEU A 160 10.97 16.47 -4.71
N GLU A 161 10.55 17.66 -4.32
CA GLU A 161 11.27 18.50 -3.38
C GLU A 161 10.74 18.22 -1.98
N PHE A 162 11.65 17.87 -1.07
CA PHE A 162 11.31 17.62 0.32
C PHE A 162 11.71 18.83 1.16
N LEU A 163 10.77 19.33 1.94
CA LEU A 163 11.07 20.37 2.92
C LEU A 163 12.11 19.85 3.91
N SER A 164 13.12 20.64 4.18
CA SER A 164 14.19 20.37 5.15
C SER A 164 13.67 20.49 6.57
#